data_a09d5e6c4268502386a02183615df229
#
_entry.id   a09d5e6c4268502386a02183615df229
#
_cell.length_a   1.000
_cell.length_b   1.000
_cell.length_c   1.000
_cell.angle_alpha   90.00
_cell.angle_beta   90.00
_cell.angle_gamma   90.00
#
_symmetry.space_group_name_H-M   'P 1'
#
loop_
_entity.id
_entity.type
_entity.pdbx_description
1 polymer ?
#
loop_
_entity_poly.entity_id
_entity_poly.type
_entity_poly.pdbx_seq_one_letter_code
_entity_poly.pdbx_strand_id
1 'polypeptide(L)'
;MKAEASYIRGLALAVLAACSVAPQPAPSSRPAAQPTQAPRLKPGAVTLTIIGTNDLHGALERLPLFAGFVANVRAARAADGGGVLLVDAGDMFQGTLESNLAEGADVVRAYNQLGYAAAAIGNHEFDFGPVGPRVTPASAEDDSRGALKARAAEARFPFVSANLLDRDTGARIRWPNMPASAMVEVAGVKVGIIGASTESTPYTTMPVNFEGLTIAPAGPAIAEEARRLRGAGAQVIVVTAHLGSKCKDLEHPDDPSSCDRSEELFKVIGDLPKGTVDVFVAGHTHAAMAHRISDIAVIESYSSGRAFGRVDLRLAPDGHVTGEKIHQPQVMCGELDKPVPPPAACQPGDYEGRPVVPDPAVQQIVDSALARAAVRRSEKLGVTLAKRITKSYGTESAEGNWFCDLMLAARPDAQVAVTNGGGLRADLPAGELEYGQLFEAIPFDNRFAIVELTGADLRKLVSTNLQRGGAILSWGNLAAKARCKDDRLDVAITVGGRPLSDAATYKMATSDFLASGGDGLLGRLKLPDGAIKVTDVIIRDAMADVLRQRKGTIDPDKLYAPSVRRLDYEGARPVECGAPPKAGKPRAEANE
;
A
#
# COMPACT_ATOMS: atom_id res chain seq x y z
N MET A 1 50.77 18.96 -60.59
CA MET A 1 50.18 19.21 -61.90
C MET A 1 48.69 19.32 -61.70
N LYS A 2 48.22 20.52 -61.50
CA LYS A 2 47.49 21.43 -62.45
C LYS A 2 46.49 20.65 -63.29
N ALA A 3 45.16 20.89 -63.09
CA ALA A 3 44.37 21.91 -63.73
C ALA A 3 42.92 21.60 -63.27
N GLU A 4 42.07 22.38 -63.03
CA GLU A 4 41.49 23.67 -63.42
C GLU A 4 39.96 23.57 -63.44
N ALA A 5 39.34 24.60 -62.99
CA ALA A 5 37.93 24.80 -62.78
C ALA A 5 37.14 25.02 -64.11
N SER A 6 35.87 24.78 -64.14
CA SER A 6 34.93 25.43 -65.02
C SER A 6 33.59 25.72 -64.34
N TYR A 7 33.28 27.01 -64.23
CA TYR A 7 31.99 27.57 -63.80
C TYR A 7 30.95 27.45 -64.91
N ILE A 8 29.75 27.02 -64.61
CA ILE A 8 28.55 27.33 -65.41
C ILE A 8 27.52 27.99 -64.49
N ARG A 9 27.25 29.25 -64.74
CA ARG A 9 26.17 30.04 -64.14
C ARG A 9 24.84 29.64 -64.80
N GLY A 10 23.92 29.11 -64.04
CA GLY A 10 22.53 28.93 -64.42
C GLY A 10 21.66 29.99 -63.72
N LEU A 11 21.07 30.88 -64.49
CA LEU A 11 20.11 31.88 -64.04
C LEU A 11 18.77 31.18 -63.73
N ALA A 12 18.32 31.16 -62.49
CA ALA A 12 17.00 30.69 -62.12
C ALA A 12 16.09 31.90 -61.86
N LEU A 13 15.09 32.08 -62.72
CA LEU A 13 14.01 33.03 -62.55
C LEU A 13 13.16 32.65 -61.32
N ALA A 14 13.12 33.51 -60.33
CA ALA A 14 12.20 33.36 -59.20
C ALA A 14 10.82 33.91 -59.61
N VAL A 15 9.83 33.03 -59.74
CA VAL A 15 8.42 33.40 -59.86
C VAL A 15 7.88 33.56 -58.44
N LEU A 16 7.62 34.81 -58.05
CA LEU A 16 6.91 35.16 -56.83
C LEU A 16 5.42 34.86 -57.02
N ALA A 17 4.92 33.74 -56.50
CA ALA A 17 3.50 33.51 -56.34
C ALA A 17 3.06 34.17 -55.03
N ALA A 18 2.32 35.27 -55.17
CA ALA A 18 1.65 35.91 -54.04
C ALA A 18 0.45 35.06 -53.62
N CYS A 19 0.59 34.32 -52.54
CA CYS A 19 -0.54 33.70 -51.84
C CYS A 19 -1.24 34.77 -51.03
N SER A 20 -2.44 35.20 -51.49
CA SER A 20 -3.39 35.98 -50.71
C SER A 20 -3.93 35.12 -49.57
N VAL A 21 -3.49 35.40 -48.34
CA VAL A 21 -4.08 34.82 -47.14
C VAL A 21 -5.40 35.49 -46.86
N ALA A 22 -6.50 34.76 -47.00
CA ALA A 22 -7.82 35.23 -46.56
C ALA A 22 -7.81 35.42 -45.01
N PRO A 23 -8.42 36.48 -44.49
CA PRO A 23 -8.50 36.70 -43.05
C PRO A 23 -9.30 35.57 -42.39
N GLN A 24 -8.70 34.89 -41.40
CA GLN A 24 -9.42 33.96 -40.54
C GLN A 24 -10.51 34.71 -39.76
N PRO A 25 -11.71 34.15 -39.61
CA PRO A 25 -12.74 34.74 -38.77
C PRO A 25 -12.25 34.72 -37.30
N ALA A 26 -12.43 35.85 -36.62
CA ALA A 26 -12.13 35.99 -35.19
C ALA A 26 -12.82 34.87 -34.39
N PRO A 27 -12.18 34.32 -33.34
CA PRO A 27 -12.81 33.30 -32.49
C PRO A 27 -14.08 33.91 -31.88
N SER A 28 -15.22 33.27 -32.14
CA SER A 28 -16.49 33.64 -31.53
C SER A 28 -16.32 33.56 -30.00
N SER A 29 -16.55 34.68 -29.32
CA SER A 29 -16.64 34.71 -27.86
C SER A 29 -17.72 33.73 -27.42
N ARG A 30 -17.29 32.60 -26.79
CA ARG A 30 -18.21 31.74 -26.08
C ARG A 30 -18.97 32.61 -25.06
N PRO A 31 -20.30 32.50 -25.00
CA PRO A 31 -21.03 33.15 -23.92
C PRO A 31 -20.44 32.71 -22.59
N ALA A 32 -20.13 33.66 -21.71
CA ALA A 32 -19.73 33.38 -20.36
C ALA A 32 -20.77 32.42 -19.75
N ALA A 33 -20.32 31.25 -19.30
CA ALA A 33 -21.17 30.30 -18.58
C ALA A 33 -21.84 31.08 -17.42
N GLN A 34 -23.17 31.17 -17.46
CA GLN A 34 -23.91 31.73 -16.33
C GLN A 34 -23.51 30.92 -15.09
N PRO A 35 -23.27 31.57 -13.95
CA PRO A 35 -22.99 30.83 -12.72
C PRO A 35 -24.16 29.89 -12.50
N THR A 36 -23.91 28.59 -12.60
CA THR A 36 -24.85 27.54 -12.21
C THR A 36 -25.23 27.82 -10.77
N GLN A 37 -26.50 28.16 -10.53
CA GLN A 37 -27.02 28.31 -9.17
C GLN A 37 -26.68 27.02 -8.43
N ALA A 38 -26.00 27.15 -7.26
CA ALA A 38 -25.74 26.04 -6.37
C ALA A 38 -27.01 25.21 -6.19
N PRO A 39 -26.96 23.88 -6.31
CA PRO A 39 -28.14 23.05 -6.14
C PRO A 39 -28.74 23.35 -4.76
N ARG A 40 -29.93 23.88 -4.73
CA ARG A 40 -30.67 24.08 -3.46
C ARG A 40 -30.98 22.70 -2.90
N LEU A 41 -30.59 22.45 -1.64
CA LEU A 41 -31.06 21.28 -0.89
C LEU A 41 -32.57 21.15 -1.10
N LYS A 42 -33.01 19.94 -1.52
CA LYS A 42 -34.45 19.67 -1.64
C LYS A 42 -35.09 19.77 -0.26
N PRO A 43 -36.34 20.25 -0.12
CA PRO A 43 -37.04 20.20 1.15
C PRO A 43 -37.14 18.74 1.61
N GLY A 44 -36.40 18.38 2.66
CA GLY A 44 -36.34 17.02 3.22
C GLY A 44 -34.94 16.62 3.66
N ALA A 45 -34.81 15.48 4.30
CA ALA A 45 -33.52 14.92 4.69
C ALA A 45 -32.75 14.42 3.44
N VAL A 46 -31.46 14.75 3.35
CA VAL A 46 -30.57 14.30 2.27
C VAL A 46 -29.76 13.11 2.77
N THR A 47 -29.60 12.07 1.95
CA THR A 47 -28.66 10.97 2.24
C THR A 47 -27.33 11.24 1.53
N LEU A 48 -26.27 11.39 2.32
CA LEU A 48 -24.90 11.43 1.85
C LEU A 48 -24.28 10.06 2.07
N THR A 49 -23.91 9.37 0.99
CA THR A 49 -23.20 8.10 1.06
C THR A 49 -21.71 8.32 0.92
N ILE A 50 -20.93 7.90 1.92
CA ILE A 50 -19.47 7.85 1.88
C ILE A 50 -19.07 6.43 1.50
N ILE A 51 -18.30 6.27 0.43
CA ILE A 51 -17.66 5.02 0.04
C ILE A 51 -16.16 5.18 0.28
N GLY A 52 -15.60 4.27 1.07
CA GLY A 52 -14.17 4.21 1.38
C GLY A 52 -13.52 2.98 0.76
N THR A 53 -12.36 3.18 0.13
CA THR A 53 -11.42 2.14 -0.24
C THR A 53 -10.10 2.36 0.49
N ASN A 54 -9.29 1.33 0.57
CA ASN A 54 -7.98 1.34 1.22
C ASN A 54 -7.10 0.23 0.66
N ASP A 55 -5.79 0.42 0.74
CA ASP A 55 -4.80 -0.63 0.48
C ASP A 55 -5.05 -1.37 -0.86
N LEU A 56 -5.28 -0.60 -1.94
CA LEU A 56 -5.51 -1.19 -3.26
C LEU A 56 -4.30 -2.00 -3.75
N HIS A 57 -3.07 -1.53 -3.40
CA HIS A 57 -1.82 -2.19 -3.77
C HIS A 57 -1.74 -2.56 -5.25
N GLY A 58 -2.21 -1.66 -6.13
CA GLY A 58 -2.16 -1.83 -7.57
C GLY A 58 -3.10 -2.90 -8.13
N ALA A 59 -4.03 -3.45 -7.36
CA ALA A 59 -4.98 -4.48 -7.81
C ALA A 59 -6.04 -3.92 -8.77
N LEU A 60 -5.58 -3.49 -9.95
CA LEU A 60 -6.39 -2.80 -10.97
C LEU A 60 -7.56 -3.64 -11.50
N GLU A 61 -7.39 -4.96 -11.59
CA GLU A 61 -8.34 -5.87 -12.25
C GLU A 61 -9.77 -5.81 -11.69
N ARG A 62 -9.93 -5.34 -10.45
CA ARG A 62 -11.25 -5.24 -9.78
C ARG A 62 -11.92 -3.90 -9.91
N LEU A 63 -11.20 -2.86 -10.35
CA LEU A 63 -11.72 -1.51 -10.44
C LEU A 63 -12.89 -1.35 -11.44
N PRO A 64 -12.95 -2.06 -12.58
CA PRO A 64 -14.13 -1.99 -13.45
C PRO A 64 -15.41 -2.44 -12.77
N LEU A 65 -15.33 -3.52 -11.98
CA LEU A 65 -16.45 -4.05 -11.21
C LEU A 65 -16.84 -3.10 -10.07
N PHE A 66 -15.86 -2.59 -9.33
CA PHE A 66 -16.08 -1.57 -8.31
C PHE A 66 -16.80 -0.34 -8.87
N ALA A 67 -16.42 0.09 -10.09
CA ALA A 67 -17.10 1.18 -10.78
C ALA A 67 -18.59 0.91 -10.99
N GLY A 68 -18.96 -0.35 -11.27
CA GLY A 68 -20.35 -0.80 -11.36
C GLY A 68 -21.12 -0.66 -10.04
N PHE A 69 -20.52 -1.07 -8.91
CA PHE A 69 -21.09 -0.86 -7.59
C PHE A 69 -21.31 0.63 -7.31
N VAL A 70 -20.29 1.46 -7.53
CA VAL A 70 -20.36 2.91 -7.33
C VAL A 70 -21.43 3.54 -8.20
N ALA A 71 -21.56 3.12 -9.45
CA ALA A 71 -22.60 3.61 -10.37
C ALA A 71 -24.01 3.32 -9.84
N ASN A 72 -24.25 2.13 -9.30
CA ASN A 72 -25.54 1.77 -8.71
C ASN A 72 -25.86 2.60 -7.47
N VAL A 73 -24.88 2.84 -6.58
CA VAL A 73 -25.07 3.72 -5.42
C VAL A 73 -25.35 5.15 -5.86
N ARG A 74 -24.61 5.68 -6.84
CA ARG A 74 -24.85 7.01 -7.40
C ARG A 74 -26.26 7.15 -7.98
N ALA A 75 -26.72 6.11 -8.69
CA ALA A 75 -28.08 6.10 -9.23
C ALA A 75 -29.15 6.08 -8.13
N ALA A 76 -28.94 5.31 -7.06
CA ALA A 76 -29.83 5.29 -5.89
C ALA A 76 -29.87 6.66 -5.19
N ARG A 77 -28.71 7.29 -4.95
CA ARG A 77 -28.63 8.63 -4.36
C ARG A 77 -29.24 9.71 -5.25
N ALA A 78 -29.03 9.64 -6.58
CA ALA A 78 -29.66 10.56 -7.51
C ALA A 78 -31.20 10.48 -7.45
N ALA A 79 -31.77 9.30 -7.22
CA ALA A 79 -33.21 9.09 -7.11
C ALA A 79 -33.82 9.70 -5.85
N ASP A 80 -33.09 9.71 -4.71
CA ASP A 80 -33.53 10.28 -3.44
C ASP A 80 -33.03 11.72 -3.20
N GLY A 81 -32.30 12.29 -4.15
CA GLY A 81 -31.76 13.65 -4.08
C GLY A 81 -30.52 13.78 -3.20
N GLY A 82 -29.93 12.65 -2.80
CA GLY A 82 -28.67 12.56 -2.10
C GLY A 82 -27.45 12.55 -3.02
N GLY A 83 -26.29 12.22 -2.46
CA GLY A 83 -25.02 12.18 -3.20
C GLY A 83 -24.05 11.12 -2.66
N VAL A 84 -22.98 10.90 -3.42
CA VAL A 84 -21.92 9.93 -3.08
C VAL A 84 -20.57 10.64 -3.02
N LEU A 85 -19.86 10.45 -1.93
CA LEU A 85 -18.47 10.82 -1.75
C LEU A 85 -17.61 9.57 -1.81
N LEU A 86 -16.60 9.55 -2.68
CA LEU A 86 -15.66 8.45 -2.84
C LEU A 86 -14.28 8.91 -2.39
N VAL A 87 -13.68 8.22 -1.40
CA VAL A 87 -12.34 8.51 -0.85
C VAL A 87 -11.52 7.24 -0.68
N ASP A 88 -10.21 7.39 -0.67
CA ASP A 88 -9.26 6.29 -0.48
C ASP A 88 -8.34 6.56 0.72
N ALA A 89 -8.03 5.54 1.51
CA ALA A 89 -7.20 5.66 2.69
C ALA A 89 -5.72 5.30 2.47
N GLY A 90 -5.24 5.38 1.23
CA GLY A 90 -3.82 5.25 0.89
C GLY A 90 -3.37 3.83 0.54
N ASP A 91 -2.08 3.69 0.24
CA ASP A 91 -1.44 2.48 -0.31
C ASP A 91 -2.09 2.03 -1.63
N MET A 92 -2.18 2.99 -2.54
CA MET A 92 -2.85 2.80 -3.82
C MET A 92 -1.99 2.03 -4.84
N PHE A 93 -0.68 2.28 -4.90
CA PHE A 93 0.13 2.03 -6.10
C PHE A 93 0.89 0.72 -6.10
N GLN A 94 1.65 0.46 -5.02
CA GLN A 94 2.66 -0.58 -4.96
C GLN A 94 2.02 -1.94 -4.66
N GLY A 95 2.31 -2.99 -5.47
CA GLY A 95 1.88 -4.35 -5.15
C GLY A 95 1.69 -5.28 -6.36
N THR A 96 1.29 -4.79 -7.52
CA THR A 96 1.16 -5.60 -8.75
C THR A 96 2.13 -5.15 -9.84
N LEU A 97 2.51 -6.08 -10.72
CA LEU A 97 3.45 -5.78 -11.81
C LEU A 97 2.91 -4.69 -12.75
N GLU A 98 1.64 -4.78 -13.12
CA GLU A 98 0.97 -3.83 -14.01
C GLU A 98 0.90 -2.41 -13.44
N SER A 99 0.72 -2.26 -12.14
CA SER A 99 0.76 -0.97 -11.47
C SER A 99 2.18 -0.45 -11.32
N ASN A 100 3.11 -1.31 -10.85
CA ASN A 100 4.49 -0.92 -10.57
C ASN A 100 5.25 -0.50 -11.83
N LEU A 101 4.99 -1.12 -13.00
CA LEU A 101 5.60 -0.74 -14.28
C LEU A 101 5.31 0.71 -14.70
N ALA A 102 4.25 1.30 -14.16
CA ALA A 102 3.86 2.68 -14.40
C ALA A 102 3.88 3.53 -13.12
N GLU A 103 4.54 3.04 -12.05
CA GLU A 103 4.63 3.72 -10.75
C GLU A 103 3.27 4.22 -10.25
N GLY A 104 2.20 3.41 -10.44
CA GLY A 104 0.84 3.75 -10.03
C GLY A 104 0.06 4.66 -10.97
N ALA A 105 0.61 5.10 -12.12
CA ALA A 105 -0.11 6.02 -13.03
C ALA A 105 -1.44 5.45 -13.53
N ASP A 106 -1.55 4.13 -13.73
CA ASP A 106 -2.80 3.50 -14.17
C ASP A 106 -3.85 3.50 -13.05
N VAL A 107 -3.44 3.38 -11.79
CA VAL A 107 -4.34 3.52 -10.63
C VAL A 107 -4.90 4.94 -10.60
N VAL A 108 -4.05 5.97 -10.74
CA VAL A 108 -4.48 7.37 -10.77
C VAL A 108 -5.46 7.63 -11.92
N ARG A 109 -5.20 7.06 -13.12
CA ARG A 109 -6.13 7.17 -14.25
C ARG A 109 -7.49 6.56 -13.97
N ALA A 110 -7.51 5.35 -13.36
CA ALA A 110 -8.75 4.69 -12.97
C ALA A 110 -9.49 5.47 -11.87
N TYR A 111 -8.80 5.99 -10.88
CA TYR A 111 -9.39 6.82 -9.81
C TYR A 111 -9.94 8.14 -10.35
N ASN A 112 -9.26 8.76 -11.32
CA ASN A 112 -9.78 9.92 -12.04
C ASN A 112 -11.09 9.61 -12.77
N GLN A 113 -11.21 8.43 -13.39
CA GLN A 113 -12.43 7.97 -14.07
C GLN A 113 -13.55 7.64 -13.08
N LEU A 114 -13.21 7.02 -11.94
CA LEU A 114 -14.14 6.71 -10.86
C LEU A 114 -14.67 7.96 -10.14
N GLY A 115 -13.93 9.09 -10.21
CA GLY A 115 -14.28 10.35 -9.59
C GLY A 115 -14.07 10.34 -8.07
N TYR A 116 -12.90 9.87 -7.63
CA TYR A 116 -12.46 10.04 -6.24
C TYR A 116 -12.40 11.53 -5.88
N ALA A 117 -12.76 11.85 -4.65
CA ALA A 117 -12.73 13.21 -4.12
C ALA A 117 -11.43 13.55 -3.40
N ALA A 118 -10.78 12.56 -2.80
CA ALA A 118 -9.45 12.64 -2.20
C ALA A 118 -8.89 11.24 -1.95
N ALA A 119 -7.57 11.13 -1.79
CA ALA A 119 -6.90 9.94 -1.28
C ALA A 119 -5.90 10.33 -0.20
N ALA A 120 -5.78 9.53 0.87
CA ALA A 120 -4.73 9.68 1.85
C ALA A 120 -3.37 9.28 1.26
N ILE A 121 -2.28 9.75 1.86
CA ILE A 121 -0.93 9.31 1.54
C ILE A 121 -0.57 8.17 2.50
N GLY A 122 -0.46 6.95 1.98
CA GLY A 122 0.02 5.79 2.72
C GLY A 122 1.55 5.71 2.77
N ASN A 123 2.07 4.65 3.38
CA ASN A 123 3.51 4.45 3.46
C ASN A 123 4.09 3.97 2.11
N HIS A 124 3.36 3.18 1.36
CA HIS A 124 3.82 2.64 0.07
C HIS A 124 3.76 3.66 -1.09
N GLU A 125 3.17 4.83 -0.92
CA GLU A 125 3.32 5.93 -1.88
C GLU A 125 4.76 6.45 -1.98
N PHE A 126 5.62 6.18 -0.99
CA PHE A 126 7.04 6.57 -1.00
C PHE A 126 7.99 5.50 -1.57
N ASP A 127 7.50 4.32 -1.94
CA ASP A 127 8.36 3.19 -2.33
C ASP A 127 9.06 3.39 -3.68
N PHE A 128 8.47 4.16 -4.60
CA PHE A 128 9.01 4.32 -5.96
C PHE A 128 10.18 5.31 -6.06
N GLY A 129 10.35 6.22 -5.10
CA GLY A 129 11.45 7.19 -5.13
C GLY A 129 11.40 8.17 -6.31
N PRO A 130 12.52 8.37 -7.03
CA PRO A 130 12.56 9.18 -8.25
C PRO A 130 11.68 8.59 -9.35
N VAL A 131 11.19 9.44 -10.28
CA VAL A 131 10.49 8.94 -11.47
C VAL A 131 11.44 8.11 -12.33
N GLY A 132 11.02 6.92 -12.77
CA GLY A 132 11.76 6.04 -13.66
C GLY A 132 12.19 4.74 -12.97
N PRO A 133 13.14 3.98 -13.57
CA PRO A 133 13.40 2.59 -13.17
C PRO A 133 14.11 2.42 -11.82
N ARG A 134 14.44 3.51 -11.14
CA ARG A 134 15.09 3.48 -9.84
C ARG A 134 14.12 3.79 -8.73
N VAL A 135 14.03 2.92 -7.76
CA VAL A 135 13.19 3.11 -6.56
C VAL A 135 13.91 3.87 -5.43
N THR A 136 15.18 4.25 -5.63
CA THR A 136 15.95 5.06 -4.69
C THR A 136 16.83 6.07 -5.44
N PRO A 137 17.10 7.26 -4.88
CA PRO A 137 17.99 8.24 -5.50
C PRO A 137 19.41 7.68 -5.67
N ALA A 138 20.06 8.03 -6.78
CA ALA A 138 21.45 7.72 -7.05
C ALA A 138 22.37 8.90 -6.76
N SER A 139 21.83 10.10 -6.73
CA SER A 139 22.55 11.36 -6.49
C SER A 139 21.67 12.34 -5.69
N ALA A 140 22.27 13.40 -5.22
CA ALA A 140 21.56 14.46 -4.47
C ALA A 140 20.57 15.26 -5.35
N GLU A 141 20.71 15.18 -6.67
CA GLU A 141 19.82 15.84 -7.63
C GLU A 141 18.52 15.06 -7.87
N ASP A 142 18.51 13.77 -7.54
CA ASP A 142 17.33 12.91 -7.71
C ASP A 142 16.27 13.25 -6.64
N ASP A 143 15.05 13.55 -7.08
CA ASP A 143 13.93 13.74 -6.14
C ASP A 143 13.44 12.40 -5.61
N SER A 144 13.79 12.07 -4.37
CA SER A 144 13.38 10.83 -3.70
C SER A 144 11.87 10.67 -3.51
N ARG A 145 11.05 11.66 -3.89
CA ARG A 145 9.57 11.64 -3.90
C ARG A 145 9.03 11.98 -5.28
N GLY A 146 9.86 11.83 -6.31
CA GLY A 146 9.52 12.21 -7.68
C GLY A 146 8.29 11.48 -8.21
N ALA A 147 8.21 10.15 -8.03
CA ALA A 147 7.07 9.35 -8.46
C ALA A 147 5.78 9.76 -7.74
N LEU A 148 5.78 9.89 -6.42
CA LEU A 148 4.63 10.36 -5.63
C LEU A 148 4.14 11.72 -6.13
N LYS A 149 5.04 12.69 -6.31
CA LYS A 149 4.70 14.04 -6.80
C LYS A 149 4.14 14.01 -8.23
N ALA A 150 4.68 13.14 -9.10
CA ALA A 150 4.20 12.96 -10.46
C ALA A 150 2.76 12.38 -10.45
N ARG A 151 2.51 11.36 -9.65
CA ARG A 151 1.15 10.77 -9.51
C ARG A 151 0.15 11.79 -8.97
N ALA A 152 0.53 12.56 -7.95
CA ALA A 152 -0.33 13.62 -7.44
C ALA A 152 -0.62 14.71 -8.49
N ALA A 153 0.35 15.06 -9.34
CA ALA A 153 0.15 16.03 -10.43
C ALA A 153 -0.81 15.51 -11.53
N GLU A 154 -0.85 14.20 -11.77
CA GLU A 154 -1.76 13.55 -12.73
C GLU A 154 -3.19 13.38 -12.18
N ALA A 155 -3.34 13.38 -10.84
CA ALA A 155 -4.61 13.17 -10.18
C ALA A 155 -5.52 14.41 -10.29
N ARG A 156 -6.82 14.17 -10.55
CA ARG A 156 -7.87 15.20 -10.53
C ARG A 156 -8.46 15.42 -9.12
N PHE A 157 -7.94 14.70 -8.16
CA PHE A 157 -8.26 14.75 -6.74
C PHE A 157 -6.97 14.98 -5.93
N PRO A 158 -7.04 15.62 -4.75
CA PRO A 158 -5.85 15.84 -3.94
C PRO A 158 -5.43 14.55 -3.21
N PHE A 159 -4.12 14.43 -3.02
CA PHE A 159 -3.52 13.50 -2.04
C PHE A 159 -3.41 14.24 -0.73
N VAL A 160 -4.07 13.77 0.31
CA VAL A 160 -4.24 14.52 1.57
C VAL A 160 -3.44 13.91 2.72
N SER A 161 -2.70 14.77 3.47
CA SER A 161 -2.09 14.40 4.75
C SER A 161 -1.87 15.65 5.61
N ALA A 162 -2.50 15.67 6.79
CA ALA A 162 -2.39 16.79 7.74
C ALA A 162 -1.14 16.69 8.62
N ASN A 163 -0.57 15.50 8.75
CA ASN A 163 0.51 15.20 9.70
C ASN A 163 1.85 14.85 9.07
N LEU A 164 1.99 14.97 7.74
CA LEU A 164 3.27 14.81 7.05
C LEU A 164 4.04 16.14 7.07
N LEU A 165 5.19 16.17 7.76
CA LEU A 165 5.97 17.36 8.02
C LEU A 165 7.37 17.26 7.40
N ASP A 166 7.92 18.39 7.04
CA ASP A 166 9.35 18.56 6.84
C ASP A 166 10.05 18.50 8.21
N ARG A 167 11.05 17.63 8.35
CA ARG A 167 11.71 17.33 9.63
C ARG A 167 12.51 18.50 10.17
N ASP A 168 13.14 19.28 9.29
CA ASP A 168 14.06 20.34 9.68
C ASP A 168 13.31 21.60 10.14
N THR A 169 12.18 21.88 9.49
CA THR A 169 11.37 23.06 9.80
C THR A 169 10.20 22.78 10.74
N GLY A 170 9.81 21.52 10.89
CA GLY A 170 8.58 21.10 11.59
C GLY A 170 7.29 21.58 10.92
N ALA A 171 7.39 22.20 9.75
CA ALA A 171 6.22 22.67 9.02
C ALA A 171 5.62 21.56 8.16
N ARG A 172 4.30 21.60 7.97
CA ARG A 172 3.63 20.68 7.03
C ARG A 172 4.20 20.87 5.62
N ILE A 173 4.43 19.77 4.90
CA ILE A 173 4.87 19.81 3.49
C ILE A 173 3.90 20.63 2.62
N ARG A 174 4.42 21.27 1.57
CA ARG A 174 3.63 22.05 0.62
C ARG A 174 3.96 21.65 -0.82
N TRP A 175 3.66 20.38 -1.14
CA TRP A 175 3.81 19.87 -2.50
C TRP A 175 2.54 20.12 -3.31
N PRO A 176 2.65 20.30 -4.65
CA PRO A 176 1.51 20.48 -5.51
C PRO A 176 0.50 19.33 -5.39
N ASN A 177 -0.79 19.67 -5.30
CA ASN A 177 -1.92 18.74 -5.12
C ASN A 177 -1.85 17.83 -3.89
N MET A 178 -1.06 18.24 -2.86
CA MET A 178 -0.93 17.51 -1.60
C MET A 178 -1.24 18.41 -0.38
N PRO A 179 -2.50 18.86 -0.22
CA PRO A 179 -2.92 19.65 0.94
C PRO A 179 -3.12 18.76 2.19
N ALA A 180 -3.32 19.40 3.36
CA ALA A 180 -3.75 18.71 4.58
C ALA A 180 -5.16 18.12 4.44
N SER A 181 -6.01 18.83 3.71
CA SER A 181 -7.44 18.56 3.61
C SER A 181 -8.03 19.20 2.36
N ALA A 182 -9.24 18.78 1.99
CA ALA A 182 -10.02 19.36 0.90
C ALA A 182 -11.43 19.73 1.38
N MET A 183 -12.08 20.66 0.68
CA MET A 183 -13.50 20.97 0.83
C MET A 183 -14.19 20.65 -0.49
N VAL A 184 -15.22 19.82 -0.44
CA VAL A 184 -16.06 19.49 -1.60
C VAL A 184 -17.54 19.73 -1.29
N GLU A 185 -18.34 19.87 -2.33
CA GLU A 185 -19.80 19.97 -2.19
C GLU A 185 -20.45 18.75 -2.86
N VAL A 186 -21.25 18.00 -2.10
CA VAL A 186 -21.95 16.82 -2.58
C VAL A 186 -23.44 16.96 -2.26
N ALA A 187 -24.29 16.99 -3.25
CA ALA A 187 -25.74 17.20 -3.12
C ALA A 187 -26.13 18.44 -2.27
N GLY A 188 -25.32 19.52 -2.37
CA GLY A 188 -25.52 20.76 -1.60
C GLY A 188 -24.97 20.73 -0.17
N VAL A 189 -24.33 19.62 0.25
CA VAL A 189 -23.67 19.48 1.54
C VAL A 189 -22.18 19.80 1.39
N LYS A 190 -21.65 20.71 2.21
CA LYS A 190 -20.22 21.00 2.29
C LYS A 190 -19.53 19.95 3.17
N VAL A 191 -18.65 19.16 2.54
CA VAL A 191 -17.89 18.09 3.19
C VAL A 191 -16.42 18.48 3.26
N GLY A 192 -15.88 18.52 4.46
CA GLY A 192 -14.44 18.62 4.70
C GLY A 192 -13.82 17.21 4.70
N ILE A 193 -12.77 17.01 3.90
CA ILE A 193 -12.02 15.75 3.84
C ILE A 193 -10.63 16.01 4.40
N ILE A 194 -10.22 15.27 5.42
CA ILE A 194 -8.91 15.41 6.06
C ILE A 194 -8.11 14.14 5.83
N GLY A 195 -6.85 14.27 5.44
CA GLY A 195 -5.93 13.13 5.33
C GLY A 195 -5.04 12.98 6.55
N ALA A 196 -4.61 11.75 6.82
CA ALA A 196 -3.51 11.48 7.75
C ALA A 196 -2.75 10.22 7.35
N SER A 197 -1.45 10.18 7.71
CA SER A 197 -0.55 9.05 7.50
C SER A 197 -0.16 8.44 8.84
N THR A 198 0.11 7.13 8.88
CA THR A 198 0.52 6.41 10.10
C THR A 198 1.89 6.88 10.61
N GLU A 199 2.04 6.92 11.94
CA GLU A 199 3.33 7.21 12.59
C GLU A 199 4.40 6.14 12.26
N SER A 200 4.00 4.97 11.76
CA SER A 200 4.93 3.91 11.34
C SER A 200 5.57 4.13 9.96
N THR A 201 5.07 5.07 9.14
CA THR A 201 5.55 5.33 7.77
C THR A 201 7.08 5.35 7.63
N PRO A 202 7.87 6.01 8.49
CA PRO A 202 9.33 6.06 8.35
C PRO A 202 10.01 4.68 8.40
N TYR A 203 9.34 3.66 8.94
CA TYR A 203 9.87 2.31 9.12
C TYR A 203 9.21 1.27 8.21
N THR A 204 8.13 1.63 7.54
CA THR A 204 7.32 0.73 6.70
C THR A 204 7.36 1.09 5.21
N THR A 205 8.08 2.14 4.83
CA THR A 205 8.45 2.48 3.46
C THR A 205 9.97 2.42 3.26
N MET A 206 10.46 2.65 2.04
CA MET A 206 11.88 2.76 1.77
C MET A 206 12.48 3.97 2.54
N PRO A 207 13.29 3.74 3.59
CA PRO A 207 13.69 4.83 4.50
C PRO A 207 14.43 5.98 3.81
N VAL A 208 15.23 5.69 2.78
CA VAL A 208 15.97 6.73 2.03
C VAL A 208 15.02 7.67 1.27
N ASN A 209 13.85 7.19 0.85
CA ASN A 209 12.85 8.02 0.17
C ASN A 209 12.06 8.88 1.17
N PHE A 210 12.09 8.54 2.44
CA PHE A 210 11.43 9.28 3.51
C PHE A 210 12.38 10.23 4.27
N GLU A 211 13.66 10.24 3.92
CA GLU A 211 14.67 11.09 4.57
C GLU A 211 14.30 12.58 4.50
N GLY A 212 14.49 13.33 5.59
CA GLY A 212 14.08 14.73 5.70
C GLY A 212 12.59 14.95 5.99
N LEU A 213 11.80 13.90 6.13
CA LEU A 213 10.39 13.95 6.52
C LEU A 213 10.17 13.39 7.92
N THR A 214 9.03 13.72 8.51
CA THR A 214 8.55 13.13 9.76
C THR A 214 7.01 13.11 9.77
N ILE A 215 6.44 12.23 10.59
CA ILE A 215 5.00 12.15 10.81
C ILE A 215 4.72 12.68 12.23
N ALA A 216 3.84 13.67 12.32
CA ALA A 216 3.32 14.14 13.60
C ALA A 216 2.16 13.24 14.08
N PRO A 217 1.82 13.27 15.39
CA PRO A 217 0.65 12.58 15.90
C PRO A 217 -0.63 12.96 15.12
N ALA A 218 -1.36 11.96 14.61
CA ALA A 218 -2.49 12.19 13.70
C ALA A 218 -3.68 12.86 14.41
N GLY A 219 -4.00 12.48 15.66
CA GLY A 219 -5.16 13.01 16.38
C GLY A 219 -5.17 14.55 16.48
N PRO A 220 -4.14 15.19 17.01
CA PRO A 220 -4.02 16.66 17.08
C PRO A 220 -4.10 17.32 15.69
N ALA A 221 -3.43 16.78 14.67
CA ALA A 221 -3.44 17.31 13.31
C ALA A 221 -4.84 17.26 12.68
N ILE A 222 -5.55 16.15 12.83
CA ILE A 222 -6.95 16.00 12.40
C ILE A 222 -7.85 17.00 13.12
N ALA A 223 -7.73 17.13 14.45
CA ALA A 223 -8.56 18.04 15.24
C ALA A 223 -8.36 19.51 14.83
N GLU A 224 -7.13 19.92 14.51
CA GLU A 224 -6.84 21.27 14.03
C GLU A 224 -7.48 21.53 12.67
N GLU A 225 -7.31 20.63 11.70
CA GLU A 225 -7.89 20.75 10.36
C GLU A 225 -9.42 20.69 10.39
N ALA A 226 -10.02 19.85 11.23
CA ALA A 226 -11.47 19.77 11.39
C ALA A 226 -12.03 21.10 11.89
N ARG A 227 -11.42 21.73 12.89
CA ARG A 227 -11.83 23.06 13.37
C ARG A 227 -11.73 24.10 12.26
N ARG A 228 -10.68 24.09 11.46
CA ARG A 228 -10.50 24.99 10.31
C ARG A 228 -11.58 24.79 9.27
N LEU A 229 -11.89 23.55 8.90
CA LEU A 229 -12.91 23.21 7.91
C LEU A 229 -14.34 23.54 8.41
N ARG A 230 -14.65 23.24 9.68
CA ARG A 230 -15.93 23.65 10.30
C ARG A 230 -16.07 25.18 10.28
N GLY A 231 -14.99 25.92 10.60
CA GLY A 231 -14.95 27.39 10.50
C GLY A 231 -15.14 27.92 9.08
N ALA A 232 -14.76 27.14 8.07
CA ALA A 232 -15.01 27.43 6.65
C ALA A 232 -16.40 26.97 6.16
N GLY A 233 -17.22 26.40 7.05
CA GLY A 233 -18.61 26.01 6.78
C GLY A 233 -18.81 24.55 6.40
N ALA A 234 -17.84 23.65 6.69
CA ALA A 234 -18.07 22.22 6.52
C ALA A 234 -19.20 21.73 7.44
N GLN A 235 -20.16 21.03 6.86
CA GLN A 235 -21.30 20.44 7.54
C GLN A 235 -21.03 18.99 7.95
N VAL A 236 -20.15 18.30 7.21
CA VAL A 236 -19.67 16.95 7.49
C VAL A 236 -18.14 16.96 7.43
N ILE A 237 -17.50 16.25 8.35
CA ILE A 237 -16.06 16.00 8.34
C ILE A 237 -15.82 14.51 8.12
N VAL A 238 -15.16 14.19 7.03
CA VAL A 238 -14.69 12.84 6.70
C VAL A 238 -13.17 12.82 6.84
N VAL A 239 -12.65 11.91 7.65
CA VAL A 239 -11.23 11.59 7.69
C VAL A 239 -10.99 10.41 6.75
N THR A 240 -9.97 10.50 5.91
CA THR A 240 -9.43 9.35 5.18
C THR A 240 -7.97 9.23 5.58
N ALA A 241 -7.61 8.14 6.26
CA ALA A 241 -6.30 8.06 6.90
C ALA A 241 -5.69 6.67 6.75
N HIS A 242 -4.39 6.66 6.43
CA HIS A 242 -3.64 5.42 6.32
C HIS A 242 -3.16 4.97 7.69
N LEU A 243 -4.10 4.58 8.53
CA LEU A 243 -3.96 3.95 9.83
C LEU A 243 -5.28 3.25 10.18
N GLY A 244 -5.23 2.13 10.87
CA GLY A 244 -6.42 1.29 11.04
C GLY A 244 -6.39 0.46 12.32
N SER A 245 -7.28 -0.53 12.34
CA SER A 245 -7.35 -1.60 13.33
C SER A 245 -8.05 -2.81 12.71
N LYS A 246 -8.27 -3.85 13.50
CA LYS A 246 -8.93 -5.09 13.07
C LYS A 246 -10.00 -5.51 14.07
N CYS A 247 -11.16 -5.85 13.55
CA CYS A 247 -12.29 -6.36 14.33
C CYS A 247 -12.69 -7.73 13.80
N LYS A 248 -13.14 -8.61 14.68
CA LYS A 248 -13.59 -9.97 14.30
C LYS A 248 -15.08 -10.02 14.00
N ASP A 249 -15.88 -9.26 14.74
CA ASP A 249 -17.30 -9.10 14.52
C ASP A 249 -17.53 -7.79 13.75
N LEU A 250 -18.25 -7.86 12.66
CA LEU A 250 -18.61 -6.71 11.81
C LEU A 250 -20.14 -6.55 11.70
N GLU A 251 -20.92 -7.41 12.39
CA GLU A 251 -22.39 -7.41 12.34
C GLU A 251 -23.00 -6.42 13.32
N HIS A 252 -22.27 -6.09 14.39
CA HIS A 252 -22.75 -5.23 15.47
C HIS A 252 -21.96 -3.91 15.49
N PRO A 253 -22.34 -2.91 14.67
CA PRO A 253 -21.56 -1.68 14.53
C PRO A 253 -21.42 -0.86 15.81
N ASP A 254 -22.33 -1.00 16.77
CA ASP A 254 -22.27 -0.30 18.07
C ASP A 254 -21.47 -1.07 19.15
N ASP A 255 -20.97 -2.28 18.85
CA ASP A 255 -20.15 -3.08 19.78
C ASP A 255 -18.72 -3.29 19.26
N PRO A 256 -17.76 -2.40 19.57
CA PRO A 256 -16.37 -2.54 19.17
C PRO A 256 -15.55 -3.46 20.09
N SER A 257 -16.17 -4.33 20.88
CA SER A 257 -15.47 -5.21 21.84
C SER A 257 -14.58 -6.26 21.17
N SER A 258 -14.87 -6.61 19.91
CA SER A 258 -14.08 -7.55 19.11
C SER A 258 -12.84 -6.93 18.46
N CYS A 259 -12.69 -5.60 18.54
CA CYS A 259 -11.63 -4.86 17.89
C CYS A 259 -10.33 -4.85 18.72
N ASP A 260 -9.20 -4.82 18.02
CA ASP A 260 -7.88 -4.67 18.64
C ASP A 260 -7.64 -3.21 19.04
N ARG A 261 -7.80 -2.92 20.32
CA ARG A 261 -7.65 -1.56 20.87
C ARG A 261 -6.20 -1.11 21.02
N SER A 262 -5.23 -1.97 20.77
CA SER A 262 -3.81 -1.63 20.81
C SER A 262 -3.30 -0.99 19.53
N GLU A 263 -4.08 -1.05 18.45
CA GLU A 263 -3.76 -0.44 17.16
C GLU A 263 -3.89 1.09 17.19
N GLU A 264 -3.16 1.76 16.29
CA GLU A 264 -3.00 3.22 16.24
C GLU A 264 -4.33 3.98 16.17
N LEU A 265 -5.31 3.46 15.43
CA LEU A 265 -6.62 4.08 15.26
C LEU A 265 -7.32 4.42 16.57
N PHE A 266 -7.28 3.51 17.56
CA PHE A 266 -7.94 3.74 18.84
C PHE A 266 -7.30 4.87 19.64
N LYS A 267 -5.97 5.03 19.57
CA LYS A 267 -5.26 6.17 20.14
C LYS A 267 -5.68 7.46 19.46
N VAL A 268 -5.67 7.47 18.12
CA VAL A 268 -6.03 8.65 17.32
C VAL A 268 -7.46 9.10 17.63
N ILE A 269 -8.45 8.19 17.62
CA ILE A 269 -9.84 8.54 17.95
C ILE A 269 -9.97 9.00 19.41
N GLY A 270 -9.21 8.42 20.33
CA GLY A 270 -9.18 8.83 21.74
C GLY A 270 -8.69 10.27 21.95
N ASP A 271 -7.84 10.76 21.06
CA ASP A 271 -7.30 12.13 21.08
C ASP A 271 -8.26 13.16 20.44
N LEU A 272 -9.33 12.71 19.74
CA LEU A 272 -10.27 13.59 19.05
C LEU A 272 -11.37 14.10 20.02
N PRO A 273 -11.61 15.42 20.06
CA PRO A 273 -12.79 15.94 20.75
C PRO A 273 -14.10 15.41 20.12
N LYS A 274 -15.09 15.15 20.92
CA LYS A 274 -16.41 14.69 20.43
C LYS A 274 -17.01 15.66 19.41
N GLY A 275 -17.69 15.12 18.40
CA GLY A 275 -18.32 15.89 17.33
C GLY A 275 -17.33 16.54 16.36
N THR A 276 -16.04 16.20 16.44
CA THR A 276 -15.01 16.74 15.53
C THR A 276 -15.08 16.09 14.14
N VAL A 277 -15.27 14.77 14.10
CA VAL A 277 -15.28 13.94 12.89
C VAL A 277 -16.59 13.14 12.84
N ASP A 278 -17.19 13.04 11.67
CA ASP A 278 -18.42 12.27 11.47
C ASP A 278 -18.12 10.85 10.94
N VAL A 279 -17.18 10.74 9.99
CA VAL A 279 -16.79 9.46 9.37
C VAL A 279 -15.27 9.35 9.31
N PHE A 280 -14.75 8.16 9.59
CA PHE A 280 -13.35 7.82 9.48
C PHE A 280 -13.19 6.62 8.54
N VAL A 281 -12.52 6.82 7.40
CA VAL A 281 -12.10 5.77 6.47
C VAL A 281 -10.66 5.42 6.80
N ALA A 282 -10.45 4.22 7.31
CA ALA A 282 -9.19 3.69 7.78
C ALA A 282 -8.51 2.76 6.75
N GLY A 283 -7.24 2.45 6.95
CA GLY A 283 -6.44 1.55 6.11
C GLY A 283 -5.20 1.02 6.85
N HIS A 284 -4.19 0.55 6.11
CA HIS A 284 -2.89 0.09 6.61
C HIS A 284 -2.88 -1.32 7.22
N THR A 285 -3.92 -1.72 7.95
CA THR A 285 -3.91 -3.02 8.64
C THR A 285 -4.32 -4.19 7.76
N HIS A 286 -4.83 -3.94 6.55
CA HIS A 286 -5.39 -4.92 5.61
C HIS A 286 -6.55 -5.74 6.23
N ALA A 287 -7.11 -5.27 7.32
CA ALA A 287 -8.22 -5.89 8.03
C ALA A 287 -9.54 -5.17 7.73
N ALA A 288 -10.58 -5.44 8.49
CA ALA A 288 -11.86 -4.80 8.31
C ALA A 288 -12.40 -4.19 9.60
N MET A 289 -13.08 -3.07 9.42
CA MET A 289 -13.86 -2.39 10.46
C MET A 289 -15.19 -1.89 9.89
N ALA A 290 -16.24 -1.98 10.69
CA ALA A 290 -17.55 -1.41 10.39
C ALA A 290 -18.23 -1.05 11.72
N HIS A 291 -17.66 -0.06 12.46
CA HIS A 291 -18.05 0.20 13.85
C HIS A 291 -18.18 1.68 14.14
N ARG A 292 -19.02 1.99 15.12
CA ARG A 292 -19.02 3.27 15.81
C ARG A 292 -18.01 3.24 16.94
N ILE A 293 -16.96 4.02 16.82
CA ILE A 293 -15.96 4.21 17.88
C ILE A 293 -16.15 5.60 18.46
N SER A 294 -16.53 5.69 19.74
CA SER A 294 -17.01 6.92 20.36
C SER A 294 -18.28 7.44 19.64
N ASP A 295 -18.18 8.53 18.90
CA ASP A 295 -19.27 9.12 18.09
C ASP A 295 -18.94 9.15 16.59
N ILE A 296 -17.94 8.38 16.15
CA ILE A 296 -17.43 8.40 14.79
C ILE A 296 -17.77 7.07 14.10
N ALA A 297 -18.36 7.13 12.90
CA ALA A 297 -18.51 5.97 12.03
C ALA A 297 -17.16 5.60 11.39
N VAL A 298 -16.64 4.42 11.69
CA VAL A 298 -15.32 3.94 11.23
C VAL A 298 -15.50 2.76 10.28
N ILE A 299 -14.88 2.83 9.12
CA ILE A 299 -14.83 1.75 8.13
C ILE A 299 -13.40 1.49 7.66
N GLU A 300 -13.05 0.21 7.47
CA GLU A 300 -11.86 -0.30 6.81
C GLU A 300 -12.24 -1.59 6.07
N SER A 301 -11.68 -1.87 4.89
CA SER A 301 -12.25 -2.84 3.97
C SER A 301 -11.23 -3.78 3.36
N TYR A 302 -10.42 -4.43 4.23
CA TYR A 302 -9.36 -5.37 3.83
C TYR A 302 -8.30 -4.69 2.94
N SER A 303 -7.92 -5.33 1.83
CA SER A 303 -6.93 -4.82 0.88
C SER A 303 -7.16 -5.35 -0.54
N SER A 304 -6.35 -4.89 -1.48
CA SER A 304 -6.27 -5.40 -2.86
C SER A 304 -7.62 -5.38 -3.60
N GLY A 305 -8.48 -4.41 -3.30
CA GLY A 305 -9.79 -4.25 -3.93
C GLY A 305 -10.74 -5.44 -3.71
N ARG A 306 -10.63 -6.17 -2.59
CA ARG A 306 -11.55 -7.29 -2.29
C ARG A 306 -12.93 -6.81 -1.87
N ALA A 307 -12.96 -5.70 -1.15
CA ALA A 307 -14.20 -5.10 -0.64
C ALA A 307 -14.08 -3.58 -0.61
N PHE A 308 -15.18 -2.91 -0.35
CA PHE A 308 -15.23 -1.48 -0.04
C PHE A 308 -16.13 -1.22 1.16
N GLY A 309 -15.84 -0.15 1.91
CA GLY A 309 -16.63 0.29 3.04
C GLY A 309 -17.69 1.31 2.63
N ARG A 310 -18.77 1.39 3.40
CA ARG A 310 -19.87 2.33 3.16
C ARG A 310 -20.47 2.84 4.45
N VAL A 311 -20.69 4.16 4.49
CA VAL A 311 -21.49 4.84 5.51
C VAL A 311 -22.53 5.70 4.82
N ASP A 312 -23.80 5.57 5.21
CA ASP A 312 -24.88 6.46 4.79
C ASP A 312 -25.21 7.42 5.92
N LEU A 313 -24.99 8.71 5.70
CA LEU A 313 -25.38 9.78 6.62
C LEU A 313 -26.71 10.40 6.18
N ARG A 314 -27.63 10.52 7.10
CA ARG A 314 -28.88 11.26 6.88
C ARG A 314 -28.72 12.67 7.47
N LEU A 315 -28.89 13.68 6.64
CA LEU A 315 -28.75 15.08 7.04
C LEU A 315 -30.09 15.80 7.01
N ALA A 316 -30.32 16.60 8.04
CA ALA A 316 -31.42 17.56 8.05
C ALA A 316 -31.22 18.70 7.03
N PRO A 317 -32.26 19.50 6.71
CA PRO A 317 -32.15 20.60 5.75
C PRO A 317 -31.11 21.69 6.13
N ASP A 318 -30.79 21.83 7.40
CA ASP A 318 -29.72 22.72 7.92
C ASP A 318 -28.32 22.10 7.84
N GLY A 319 -28.22 20.83 7.40
CA GLY A 319 -26.96 20.13 7.15
C GLY A 319 -26.37 19.39 8.36
N HIS A 320 -27.08 19.32 9.52
CA HIS A 320 -26.59 18.49 10.60
C HIS A 320 -26.97 17.01 10.40
N VAL A 321 -26.12 16.10 10.86
CA VAL A 321 -26.32 14.65 10.78
C VAL A 321 -27.41 14.24 11.78
N THR A 322 -28.50 13.63 11.29
CA THR A 322 -29.64 13.16 12.09
C THR A 322 -29.66 11.65 12.27
N GLY A 323 -28.83 10.93 11.54
CA GLY A 323 -28.69 9.49 11.63
C GLY A 323 -27.62 8.98 10.70
N GLU A 324 -27.14 7.81 11.00
CA GLU A 324 -26.14 7.14 10.17
C GLU A 324 -26.41 5.64 10.07
N LYS A 325 -25.94 5.04 9.01
CA LYS A 325 -25.89 3.59 8.83
C LYS A 325 -24.50 3.19 8.39
N ILE A 326 -23.82 2.43 9.23
CA ILE A 326 -22.55 1.80 8.92
C ILE A 326 -22.86 0.44 8.30
N HIS A 327 -22.35 0.18 7.11
CA HIS A 327 -22.51 -1.10 6.42
C HIS A 327 -21.29 -1.97 6.67
N GLN A 328 -21.49 -3.28 6.71
CA GLN A 328 -20.39 -4.22 6.61
C GLN A 328 -19.63 -3.99 5.31
N PRO A 329 -18.32 -4.30 5.25
CA PRO A 329 -17.56 -4.24 4.00
C PRO A 329 -18.26 -5.03 2.90
N GLN A 330 -18.55 -4.36 1.79
CA GLN A 330 -19.16 -4.99 0.62
C GLN A 330 -18.10 -5.73 -0.18
N VAL A 331 -18.14 -7.05 -0.12
CA VAL A 331 -17.27 -7.91 -0.94
C VAL A 331 -17.64 -7.74 -2.41
N MET A 332 -16.66 -7.46 -3.25
CA MET A 332 -16.89 -7.22 -4.68
C MET A 332 -17.06 -8.52 -5.45
N CYS A 333 -16.36 -9.59 -5.05
CA CYS A 333 -16.34 -10.84 -5.77
C CYS A 333 -15.88 -11.99 -4.89
N GLY A 334 -16.60 -13.10 -4.92
CA GLY A 334 -16.27 -14.32 -4.17
C GLY A 334 -16.52 -14.20 -2.67
N GLU A 335 -15.76 -14.94 -1.90
CA GLU A 335 -15.80 -14.98 -0.44
C GLU A 335 -14.44 -14.56 0.11
N LEU A 336 -14.41 -13.87 1.26
CA LEU A 336 -13.19 -13.27 1.83
C LEU A 336 -12.15 -14.31 2.26
N ASP A 337 -12.60 -15.47 2.72
CA ASP A 337 -11.79 -16.60 3.19
C ASP A 337 -11.32 -17.54 2.08
N LYS A 338 -11.77 -17.31 0.84
CA LYS A 338 -11.40 -18.09 -0.33
C LYS A 338 -10.48 -17.31 -1.27
N PRO A 339 -9.70 -18.02 -2.10
CA PRO A 339 -8.96 -17.36 -3.18
C PRO A 339 -9.93 -16.54 -4.03
N VAL A 340 -9.55 -15.31 -4.32
CA VAL A 340 -10.39 -14.42 -5.13
C VAL A 340 -10.51 -14.99 -6.54
N PRO A 341 -11.73 -15.21 -7.05
CA PRO A 341 -11.90 -15.69 -8.42
C PRO A 341 -11.40 -14.63 -9.41
N PRO A 342 -10.96 -15.07 -10.61
CA PRO A 342 -10.60 -14.12 -11.67
C PRO A 342 -11.81 -13.24 -12.02
N PRO A 343 -11.61 -11.97 -12.44
CA PRO A 343 -12.71 -11.04 -12.71
C PRO A 343 -13.78 -11.58 -13.66
N ALA A 344 -13.39 -12.37 -14.66
CA ALA A 344 -14.31 -13.01 -15.60
C ALA A 344 -15.26 -14.04 -14.96
N ALA A 345 -14.92 -14.61 -13.82
CA ALA A 345 -15.75 -15.54 -13.07
C ALA A 345 -16.61 -14.84 -11.99
N CYS A 346 -16.49 -13.52 -11.88
CA CYS A 346 -17.16 -12.74 -10.88
C CYS A 346 -18.61 -12.44 -11.26
N GLN A 347 -19.55 -12.81 -10.42
CA GLN A 347 -20.98 -12.55 -10.60
C GLN A 347 -21.55 -11.94 -9.31
N PRO A 348 -21.38 -10.61 -9.10
CA PRO A 348 -21.74 -9.96 -7.84
C PRO A 348 -23.27 -9.86 -7.60
N GLY A 349 -24.10 -10.15 -8.62
CA GLY A 349 -25.55 -10.00 -8.52
C GLY A 349 -26.01 -8.55 -8.57
N ASP A 350 -27.12 -8.26 -7.89
CA ASP A 350 -27.70 -6.92 -7.81
C ASP A 350 -27.16 -6.16 -6.61
N TYR A 351 -26.92 -4.85 -6.79
CA TYR A 351 -26.62 -3.91 -5.71
C TYR A 351 -27.45 -2.64 -5.90
N GLU A 352 -28.08 -2.16 -4.84
CA GLU A 352 -29.06 -1.05 -4.90
C GLU A 352 -30.21 -1.33 -5.92
N GLY A 353 -30.64 -2.59 -6.01
CA GLY A 353 -31.72 -3.01 -6.90
C GLY A 353 -31.39 -3.00 -8.39
N ARG A 354 -30.11 -3.01 -8.76
CA ARG A 354 -29.63 -3.02 -10.15
C ARG A 354 -28.49 -4.02 -10.31
N PRO A 355 -28.39 -4.70 -11.46
CA PRO A 355 -27.22 -5.53 -11.77
C PRO A 355 -25.94 -4.73 -11.69
N VAL A 356 -24.91 -5.31 -11.11
CA VAL A 356 -23.57 -4.71 -11.11
C VAL A 356 -22.88 -5.05 -12.43
N VAL A 357 -22.59 -4.02 -13.23
CA VAL A 357 -21.95 -4.17 -14.55
C VAL A 357 -20.60 -3.46 -14.53
N PRO A 358 -19.50 -4.12 -14.91
CA PRO A 358 -18.19 -3.50 -15.02
C PRO A 358 -18.23 -2.23 -15.93
N ASP A 359 -17.56 -1.16 -15.49
CA ASP A 359 -17.49 0.07 -16.28
C ASP A 359 -16.50 -0.10 -17.44
N PRO A 360 -16.92 0.13 -18.70
CA PRO A 360 -16.07 -0.13 -19.87
C PRO A 360 -14.91 0.87 -19.99
N ALA A 361 -15.02 2.10 -19.49
CA ALA A 361 -13.93 3.07 -19.55
C ALA A 361 -12.82 2.72 -18.54
N VAL A 362 -13.19 2.28 -17.34
CA VAL A 362 -12.23 1.76 -16.36
C VAL A 362 -11.61 0.45 -16.87
N GLN A 363 -12.42 -0.44 -17.51
CA GLN A 363 -11.92 -1.69 -18.10
C GLN A 363 -10.83 -1.41 -19.15
N GLN A 364 -11.02 -0.42 -20.01
CA GLN A 364 -10.01 -0.06 -21.03
C GLN A 364 -8.67 0.38 -20.42
N ILE A 365 -8.71 1.09 -19.29
CA ILE A 365 -7.49 1.49 -18.56
C ILE A 365 -6.79 0.24 -18.03
N VAL A 366 -7.55 -0.65 -17.41
CA VAL A 366 -7.04 -1.90 -16.83
C VAL A 366 -6.45 -2.81 -17.92
N ASP A 367 -7.18 -3.03 -19.02
CA ASP A 367 -6.69 -3.86 -20.14
C ASP A 367 -5.37 -3.33 -20.71
N SER A 368 -5.22 -2.01 -20.79
CA SER A 368 -3.99 -1.37 -21.27
C SER A 368 -2.82 -1.62 -20.32
N ALA A 369 -3.06 -1.59 -19.01
CA ALA A 369 -2.04 -1.88 -17.99
C ALA A 369 -1.63 -3.36 -18.03
N LEU A 370 -2.61 -4.26 -18.07
CA LEU A 370 -2.38 -5.70 -18.16
C LEU A 370 -1.63 -6.09 -19.44
N ALA A 371 -1.97 -5.49 -20.59
CA ALA A 371 -1.28 -5.76 -21.85
C ALA A 371 0.20 -5.36 -21.81
N ARG A 372 0.55 -4.27 -21.13
CA ARG A 372 1.96 -3.86 -20.93
C ARG A 372 2.73 -4.85 -20.05
N ALA A 373 2.09 -5.42 -19.04
CA ALA A 373 2.69 -6.37 -18.12
C ALA A 373 2.74 -7.81 -18.65
N ALA A 374 1.89 -8.15 -19.64
CA ALA A 374 1.56 -9.52 -20.03
C ALA A 374 2.80 -10.40 -20.31
N VAL A 375 3.76 -9.89 -21.09
CA VAL A 375 4.97 -10.67 -21.48
C VAL A 375 5.81 -11.01 -20.24
N ARG A 376 6.05 -10.01 -19.37
CA ARG A 376 6.84 -10.21 -18.15
C ARG A 376 6.09 -11.07 -17.14
N ARG A 377 4.78 -10.87 -17.00
CA ARG A 377 3.91 -11.60 -16.07
C ARG A 377 3.90 -13.11 -16.37
N SER A 378 3.76 -13.50 -17.65
CA SER A 378 3.67 -14.90 -18.09
C SER A 378 5.03 -15.58 -18.30
N GLU A 379 6.13 -14.92 -18.02
CA GLU A 379 7.46 -15.50 -18.15
C GLU A 379 7.65 -16.68 -17.19
N LYS A 380 7.94 -17.88 -17.74
CA LYS A 380 8.12 -19.10 -16.97
C LYS A 380 9.44 -19.12 -16.23
N LEU A 381 9.43 -19.48 -14.96
CA LEU A 381 10.63 -19.56 -14.12
C LEU A 381 11.28 -20.97 -14.13
N GLY A 382 10.73 -21.90 -14.91
CA GLY A 382 11.30 -23.23 -15.11
C GLY A 382 11.16 -24.20 -13.94
N VAL A 383 10.41 -23.84 -12.92
CA VAL A 383 10.12 -24.67 -11.75
C VAL A 383 8.62 -24.88 -11.60
N THR A 384 8.22 -26.05 -11.05
CA THR A 384 6.84 -26.38 -10.72
C THR A 384 6.72 -26.57 -9.22
N LEU A 385 5.76 -25.93 -8.59
CA LEU A 385 5.44 -26.14 -7.18
C LEU A 385 4.44 -27.30 -7.04
N ALA A 386 4.81 -28.33 -6.29
CA ALA A 386 3.92 -29.49 -6.05
C ALA A 386 2.66 -29.10 -5.28
N LYS A 387 2.76 -28.09 -4.42
CA LYS A 387 1.69 -27.52 -3.59
C LYS A 387 1.89 -26.02 -3.45
N ARG A 388 0.83 -25.31 -3.03
CA ARG A 388 0.89 -23.91 -2.61
C ARG A 388 1.96 -23.72 -1.51
N ILE A 389 2.74 -22.67 -1.59
CA ILE A 389 3.65 -22.22 -0.53
C ILE A 389 3.02 -21.01 0.12
N THR A 390 2.84 -21.05 1.44
CA THR A 390 2.16 -19.99 2.18
C THR A 390 3.15 -19.04 2.83
N LYS A 391 2.83 -17.75 2.75
CA LYS A 391 3.47 -16.70 3.53
C LYS A 391 2.98 -16.71 4.98
N SER A 392 3.70 -16.02 5.86
CA SER A 392 3.19 -15.61 7.16
C SER A 392 3.84 -14.29 7.59
N TYR A 393 3.03 -13.41 8.18
CA TYR A 393 3.51 -12.14 8.72
C TYR A 393 4.16 -12.30 10.10
N GLY A 394 3.51 -13.05 11.01
CA GLY A 394 3.88 -13.12 12.43
C GLY A 394 4.58 -14.40 12.87
N THR A 395 4.59 -15.43 12.02
CA THR A 395 5.19 -16.75 12.32
C THR A 395 6.12 -17.19 11.20
N GLU A 396 7.01 -18.14 11.48
CA GLU A 396 7.88 -18.74 10.47
C GLU A 396 7.06 -19.33 9.32
N SER A 397 7.44 -19.02 8.08
CA SER A 397 6.79 -19.53 6.87
C SER A 397 7.74 -20.27 5.95
N ALA A 398 7.19 -21.23 5.20
CA ALA A 398 7.93 -21.96 4.16
C ALA A 398 8.44 -21.00 3.07
N GLU A 399 7.60 -20.03 2.68
CA GLU A 399 7.93 -19.05 1.65
C GLU A 399 9.09 -18.15 2.06
N GLY A 400 9.05 -17.58 3.26
CA GLY A 400 10.14 -16.73 3.76
C GLY A 400 11.46 -17.48 3.87
N ASN A 401 11.43 -18.73 4.35
CA ASN A 401 12.62 -19.58 4.42
C ASN A 401 13.16 -19.92 3.02
N TRP A 402 12.27 -20.24 2.08
CA TRP A 402 12.66 -20.53 0.71
C TRP A 402 13.27 -19.31 0.01
N PHE A 403 12.67 -18.13 0.18
CA PHE A 403 13.22 -16.89 -0.38
C PHE A 403 14.62 -16.60 0.16
N CYS A 404 14.85 -16.81 1.46
CA CYS A 404 16.21 -16.69 2.01
C CYS A 404 17.21 -17.69 1.39
N ASP A 405 16.77 -18.91 1.07
CA ASP A 405 17.63 -19.89 0.37
C ASP A 405 17.92 -19.48 -1.07
N LEU A 406 16.94 -18.88 -1.77
CA LEU A 406 17.15 -18.33 -3.10
C LEU A 406 18.09 -17.11 -3.06
N MET A 407 17.95 -16.25 -2.05
CA MET A 407 18.85 -15.13 -1.82
C MET A 407 20.29 -15.59 -1.62
N LEU A 408 20.53 -16.65 -0.82
CA LEU A 408 21.88 -17.23 -0.65
C LEU A 408 22.41 -17.88 -1.92
N ALA A 409 21.54 -18.53 -2.70
CA ALA A 409 21.96 -19.08 -3.99
C ALA A 409 22.37 -17.98 -4.99
N ALA A 410 21.71 -16.83 -4.94
CA ALA A 410 22.05 -15.64 -5.73
C ALA A 410 23.30 -14.91 -5.19
N ARG A 411 23.61 -15.05 -3.89
CA ARG A 411 24.71 -14.37 -3.19
C ARG A 411 25.57 -15.35 -2.41
N PRO A 412 26.38 -16.16 -3.11
CA PRO A 412 27.24 -17.17 -2.47
C PRO A 412 28.38 -16.58 -1.62
N ASP A 413 28.60 -15.27 -1.70
CA ASP A 413 29.51 -14.51 -0.85
C ASP A 413 28.95 -14.24 0.55
N ALA A 414 27.65 -14.47 0.81
CA ALA A 414 27.01 -14.36 2.11
C ALA A 414 26.89 -15.73 2.80
N GLN A 415 27.00 -15.73 4.13
CA GLN A 415 26.86 -16.95 4.95
C GLN A 415 25.42 -17.12 5.48
N VAL A 416 24.69 -16.02 5.63
CA VAL A 416 23.32 -15.98 6.15
C VAL A 416 22.48 -15.08 5.26
N ALA A 417 21.20 -15.40 5.10
CA ALA A 417 20.23 -14.47 4.50
C ALA A 417 19.08 -14.21 5.45
N VAL A 418 18.47 -13.03 5.33
CA VAL A 418 17.29 -12.66 6.13
C VAL A 418 16.32 -11.85 5.29
N THR A 419 15.02 -12.15 5.45
CA THR A 419 13.90 -11.33 4.96
C THR A 419 12.83 -11.22 6.05
N ASN A 420 11.95 -10.22 5.94
CA ASN A 420 10.87 -9.97 6.89
C ASN A 420 9.52 -10.48 6.35
N GLY A 421 8.63 -10.89 7.24
CA GLY A 421 7.28 -11.34 6.89
C GLY A 421 6.43 -10.24 6.25
N GLY A 422 6.70 -8.96 6.54
CA GLY A 422 6.05 -7.82 5.90
C GLY A 422 6.41 -7.66 4.41
N GLY A 423 7.54 -8.19 3.98
CA GLY A 423 7.96 -8.23 2.58
C GLY A 423 7.27 -9.33 1.76
N LEU A 424 6.58 -10.28 2.41
CA LEU A 424 5.86 -11.38 1.74
C LEU A 424 4.39 -10.99 1.57
N ARG A 425 3.96 -10.77 0.31
CA ARG A 425 2.66 -10.12 0.03
C ARG A 425 1.59 -11.08 -0.51
N ALA A 426 1.96 -12.15 -1.19
CA ALA A 426 1.04 -13.16 -1.70
C ALA A 426 1.63 -14.56 -1.54
N ASP A 427 0.78 -15.57 -1.42
CA ASP A 427 1.20 -16.97 -1.46
C ASP A 427 1.55 -17.39 -2.88
N LEU A 428 2.49 -18.30 -3.03
CA LEU A 428 2.81 -18.89 -4.33
C LEU A 428 1.87 -20.10 -4.60
N PRO A 429 1.12 -20.10 -5.70
CA PRO A 429 0.20 -21.18 -6.02
C PRO A 429 0.94 -22.48 -6.45
N ALA A 430 0.26 -23.61 -6.35
CA ALA A 430 0.72 -24.86 -6.96
C ALA A 430 0.72 -24.74 -8.49
N GLY A 431 1.63 -25.45 -9.17
CA GLY A 431 1.75 -25.45 -10.62
C GLY A 431 3.08 -24.87 -11.12
N GLU A 432 3.14 -24.65 -12.42
CA GLU A 432 4.30 -24.00 -13.05
C GLU A 432 4.40 -22.55 -12.61
N LEU A 433 5.54 -22.16 -12.06
CA LEU A 433 5.74 -20.82 -11.51
C LEU A 433 6.07 -19.80 -12.61
N GLU A 434 5.31 -18.73 -12.63
CA GLU A 434 5.50 -17.57 -13.51
C GLU A 434 6.11 -16.39 -12.75
N TYR A 435 6.76 -15.49 -13.48
CA TYR A 435 7.38 -14.29 -12.90
C TYR A 435 6.33 -13.39 -12.21
N GLY A 436 5.12 -13.26 -12.77
CA GLY A 436 4.04 -12.49 -12.17
C GLY A 436 3.67 -12.97 -10.76
N GLN A 437 3.66 -14.28 -10.53
CA GLN A 437 3.37 -14.86 -9.22
C GLN A 437 4.51 -14.59 -8.22
N LEU A 438 5.77 -14.70 -8.67
CA LEU A 438 6.91 -14.32 -7.85
C LEU A 438 6.90 -12.81 -7.54
N PHE A 439 6.48 -12.00 -8.53
CA PHE A 439 6.33 -10.56 -8.33
C PHE A 439 5.28 -10.23 -7.26
N GLU A 440 4.11 -10.85 -7.31
CA GLU A 440 3.04 -10.65 -6.31
C GLU A 440 3.46 -11.12 -4.91
N ALA A 441 4.28 -12.16 -4.82
CA ALA A 441 4.81 -12.67 -3.56
C ALA A 441 5.83 -11.71 -2.90
N ILE A 442 6.67 -11.04 -3.71
CA ILE A 442 7.65 -10.05 -3.24
C ILE A 442 7.70 -8.86 -4.22
N PRO A 443 6.71 -7.94 -4.17
CA PRO A 443 6.52 -6.91 -5.21
C PRO A 443 7.43 -5.69 -5.07
N PHE A 444 8.42 -5.74 -4.18
CA PHE A 444 9.34 -4.65 -3.95
C PHE A 444 10.59 -4.77 -4.84
N ASP A 445 11.04 -3.64 -5.40
CA ASP A 445 12.29 -3.58 -6.15
C ASP A 445 13.51 -3.39 -5.23
N ASN A 446 13.45 -4.03 -4.07
CA ASN A 446 14.53 -4.03 -3.10
C ASN A 446 15.81 -4.64 -3.68
N ARG A 447 16.93 -3.98 -3.41
CA ARG A 447 18.27 -4.44 -3.82
C ARG A 447 18.92 -5.24 -2.72
N PHE A 448 19.88 -6.08 -3.09
CA PHE A 448 20.71 -6.74 -2.10
C PHE A 448 21.57 -5.74 -1.33
N ALA A 449 21.50 -5.85 -0.02
CA ALA A 449 22.48 -5.30 0.91
C ALA A 449 23.28 -6.45 1.53
N ILE A 450 24.60 -6.34 1.53
CA ILE A 450 25.48 -7.24 2.28
C ILE A 450 25.92 -6.52 3.53
N VAL A 451 25.58 -7.10 4.69
CA VAL A 451 25.85 -6.54 6.00
C VAL A 451 26.92 -7.39 6.70
N GLU A 452 28.03 -6.76 7.07
CA GLU A 452 29.06 -7.39 7.90
C GLU A 452 28.76 -7.12 9.36
N LEU A 453 28.52 -8.20 10.14
CA LEU A 453 28.13 -8.11 11.55
C LEU A 453 28.70 -9.25 12.36
N THR A 454 28.81 -9.06 13.67
CA THR A 454 29.31 -10.10 14.58
C THR A 454 28.24 -11.15 14.86
N GLY A 455 28.66 -12.34 15.35
CA GLY A 455 27.72 -13.34 15.82
C GLY A 455 26.87 -12.83 16.99
N ALA A 456 27.43 -11.97 17.84
CA ALA A 456 26.67 -11.31 18.90
C ALA A 456 25.53 -10.42 18.33
N ASP A 457 25.77 -9.70 17.23
CA ASP A 457 24.75 -8.92 16.53
C ASP A 457 23.66 -9.81 15.94
N LEU A 458 24.03 -10.93 15.29
CA LEU A 458 23.05 -11.92 14.78
C LEU A 458 22.19 -12.47 15.92
N ARG A 459 22.78 -12.83 17.06
CA ARG A 459 22.02 -13.29 18.24
C ARG A 459 21.07 -12.21 18.73
N LYS A 460 21.52 -10.96 18.77
CA LYS A 460 20.69 -9.82 19.17
C LYS A 460 19.53 -9.60 18.21
N LEU A 461 19.73 -9.71 16.89
CA LEU A 461 18.65 -9.62 15.88
C LEU A 461 17.59 -10.70 16.12
N VAL A 462 18.00 -11.98 16.22
CA VAL A 462 17.08 -13.09 16.47
C VAL A 462 16.31 -12.89 17.77
N SER A 463 17.02 -12.59 18.88
CA SER A 463 16.40 -12.39 20.20
C SER A 463 15.41 -11.23 20.18
N THR A 464 15.80 -10.09 19.60
CA THR A 464 14.93 -8.92 19.51
C THR A 464 13.67 -9.21 18.69
N ASN A 465 13.80 -9.90 17.55
CA ASN A 465 12.64 -10.24 16.73
C ASN A 465 11.71 -11.24 17.42
N LEU A 466 12.22 -12.20 18.19
CA LEU A 466 11.38 -13.12 18.96
C LEU A 466 10.66 -12.44 20.13
N GLN A 467 11.28 -11.42 20.76
CA GLN A 467 10.71 -10.68 21.89
C GLN A 467 9.83 -9.49 21.49
N ARG A 468 9.63 -9.25 20.18
CA ARG A 468 8.73 -8.21 19.65
C ARG A 468 7.57 -8.82 18.90
N GLY A 469 6.44 -8.11 18.85
CA GLY A 469 5.37 -8.35 17.90
C GLY A 469 5.74 -7.88 16.49
N GLY A 470 4.79 -7.93 15.57
CA GLY A 470 4.96 -7.52 14.18
C GLY A 470 5.64 -8.58 13.30
N ALA A 471 6.23 -8.16 12.19
CA ALA A 471 6.79 -9.06 11.19
C ALA A 471 7.86 -10.01 11.75
N ILE A 472 7.73 -11.31 11.42
CA ILE A 472 8.76 -12.31 11.70
C ILE A 472 9.94 -12.12 10.74
N LEU A 473 11.15 -12.47 11.18
CA LEU A 473 12.29 -12.64 10.29
C LEU A 473 12.42 -14.12 9.87
N SER A 474 12.49 -14.33 8.56
CA SER A 474 12.84 -15.63 7.97
C SER A 474 14.33 -15.66 7.66
N TRP A 475 14.95 -16.84 7.77
CA TRP A 475 16.39 -16.99 7.75
C TRP A 475 16.86 -18.04 6.72
N GLY A 476 17.95 -17.75 6.02
CA GLY A 476 18.70 -18.72 5.19
C GLY A 476 19.98 -19.15 5.90
N ASN A 477 20.26 -20.45 5.91
CA ASN A 477 21.45 -21.06 6.50
C ASN A 477 21.70 -20.76 7.99
N LEU A 478 20.64 -20.31 8.72
CA LEU A 478 20.66 -20.06 10.15
C LEU A 478 19.50 -20.82 10.82
N ALA A 479 19.77 -21.49 11.93
CA ALA A 479 18.76 -22.05 12.80
C ALA A 479 18.97 -21.58 14.24
N ALA A 480 17.86 -21.28 14.93
CA ALA A 480 17.87 -20.77 16.30
C ALA A 480 16.92 -21.57 17.19
N LYS A 481 17.41 -21.92 18.38
CA LYS A 481 16.60 -22.50 19.45
C LYS A 481 16.57 -21.53 20.62
N ALA A 482 15.38 -21.01 20.93
CA ALA A 482 15.18 -20.02 21.97
C ALA A 482 14.38 -20.59 23.14
N ARG A 483 14.87 -20.42 24.35
CA ARG A 483 14.25 -20.89 25.60
C ARG A 483 14.38 -19.83 26.68
N CYS A 484 13.38 -19.71 27.53
CA CYS A 484 13.46 -18.87 28.71
C CYS A 484 14.30 -19.54 29.79
N LYS A 485 15.31 -18.84 30.27
CA LYS A 485 16.17 -19.26 31.37
C LYS A 485 16.43 -18.08 32.29
N ASP A 486 16.18 -18.23 33.60
CA ASP A 486 16.38 -17.18 34.60
C ASP A 486 15.77 -15.83 34.17
N ASP A 487 14.49 -15.85 33.75
CA ASP A 487 13.71 -14.70 33.24
C ASP A 487 14.31 -13.99 32.01
N ARG A 488 15.24 -14.62 31.30
CA ARG A 488 15.83 -14.11 30.05
C ARG A 488 15.66 -15.10 28.91
N LEU A 489 15.58 -14.58 27.70
CA LEU A 489 15.56 -15.41 26.49
C LEU A 489 17.01 -15.83 26.16
N ASP A 490 17.29 -17.12 26.34
CA ASP A 490 18.53 -17.75 25.88
C ASP A 490 18.33 -18.29 24.45
N VAL A 491 19.23 -17.91 23.53
CA VAL A 491 19.12 -18.23 22.11
C VAL A 491 20.37 -18.93 21.63
N ALA A 492 20.29 -20.24 21.42
CA ALA A 492 21.32 -21.02 20.77
C ALA A 492 21.16 -20.95 19.25
N ILE A 493 22.19 -20.51 18.53
CA ILE A 493 22.15 -20.32 17.08
C ILE A 493 23.22 -21.21 16.41
N THR A 494 22.86 -21.76 15.24
CA THR A 494 23.80 -22.40 14.33
C THR A 494 23.76 -21.71 12.97
N VAL A 495 24.91 -21.59 12.30
CA VAL A 495 25.07 -21.12 10.93
C VAL A 495 25.77 -22.23 10.13
N GLY A 496 25.14 -22.70 9.06
CA GLY A 496 25.63 -23.85 8.30
C GLY A 496 25.78 -25.11 9.14
N GLY A 497 24.91 -25.32 10.13
CA GLY A 497 24.95 -26.44 11.07
C GLY A 497 26.04 -26.35 12.15
N ARG A 498 26.86 -25.29 12.17
CA ARG A 498 27.90 -25.05 13.17
C ARG A 498 27.45 -24.04 14.22
N PRO A 499 27.79 -24.21 15.50
CA PRO A 499 27.48 -23.24 16.54
C PRO A 499 27.99 -21.85 16.18
N LEU A 500 27.16 -20.83 16.43
CA LEU A 500 27.50 -19.43 16.22
C LEU A 500 28.62 -19.02 17.19
N SER A 501 29.65 -18.37 16.66
CA SER A 501 30.68 -17.71 17.46
C SER A 501 30.36 -16.21 17.56
N ASP A 502 30.14 -15.73 18.77
CA ASP A 502 29.76 -14.32 19.02
C ASP A 502 30.84 -13.34 18.54
N ALA A 503 32.12 -13.73 18.57
CA ALA A 503 33.24 -12.89 18.15
C ALA A 503 33.55 -12.96 16.64
N ALA A 504 33.00 -13.95 15.93
CA ALA A 504 33.26 -14.09 14.51
C ALA A 504 32.40 -13.11 13.69
N THR A 505 32.95 -12.66 12.56
CA THR A 505 32.22 -11.83 11.59
C THR A 505 31.50 -12.70 10.56
N TYR A 506 30.26 -12.34 10.26
CA TYR A 506 29.40 -12.99 9.28
C TYR A 506 28.96 -11.97 8.24
N LYS A 507 28.85 -12.40 6.98
CA LYS A 507 28.21 -11.64 5.91
C LYS A 507 26.77 -12.09 5.77
N MET A 508 25.85 -11.16 5.97
CA MET A 508 24.41 -11.37 5.87
C MET A 508 23.86 -10.69 4.63
N ALA A 509 23.21 -11.45 3.75
CA ALA A 509 22.43 -10.91 2.65
C ALA A 509 21.02 -10.52 3.13
N THR A 510 20.60 -9.31 2.80
CA THR A 510 19.27 -8.80 3.14
C THR A 510 18.83 -7.76 2.10
N SER A 511 17.65 -7.16 2.29
CA SER A 511 17.19 -6.05 1.47
C SER A 511 17.82 -4.72 1.91
N ASP A 512 17.99 -3.80 0.96
CA ASP A 512 18.36 -2.40 1.25
C ASP A 512 17.33 -1.71 2.16
N PHE A 513 16.04 -2.09 2.05
CA PHE A 513 15.00 -1.67 2.99
C PHE A 513 15.36 -2.01 4.44
N LEU A 514 15.61 -3.28 4.74
CA LEU A 514 15.99 -3.70 6.11
C LEU A 514 17.34 -3.12 6.53
N ALA A 515 18.30 -3.03 5.59
CA ALA A 515 19.63 -2.51 5.86
C ALA A 515 19.64 -1.01 6.20
N SER A 516 18.74 -0.22 5.59
CA SER A 516 18.60 1.21 5.85
C SER A 516 17.71 1.57 7.05
N GLY A 517 17.19 0.58 7.76
CA GLY A 517 16.42 0.78 8.99
C GLY A 517 14.95 0.37 8.94
N GLY A 518 14.49 -0.18 7.82
CA GLY A 518 13.15 -0.74 7.69
C GLY A 518 12.82 -1.75 8.80
N ASP A 519 11.58 -1.80 9.24
CA ASP A 519 11.09 -2.54 10.41
C ASP A 519 11.83 -2.20 11.74
N GLY A 520 12.69 -1.16 11.75
CA GLY A 520 13.46 -0.72 12.91
C GLY A 520 14.43 -1.78 13.47
N LEU A 521 14.90 -2.71 12.64
CA LEU A 521 15.69 -3.88 13.09
C LEU A 521 17.19 -3.58 13.14
N LEU A 522 17.81 -3.23 12.01
CA LEU A 522 19.26 -3.01 11.96
C LEU A 522 19.67 -1.69 12.62
N GLY A 523 18.82 -0.68 12.65
CA GLY A 523 19.09 0.58 13.34
C GLY A 523 19.32 0.44 14.85
N ARG A 524 19.01 -0.72 15.44
CA ARG A 524 19.29 -1.05 16.85
C ARG A 524 20.68 -1.65 17.07
N LEU A 525 21.36 -2.02 15.99
CA LEU A 525 22.74 -2.47 16.02
C LEU A 525 23.65 -1.26 15.80
N LYS A 526 24.72 -1.18 16.56
CA LYS A 526 25.77 -0.17 16.36
C LYS A 526 26.79 -0.77 15.38
N LEU A 527 26.43 -0.85 14.11
CA LEU A 527 27.33 -1.33 13.09
C LEU A 527 28.40 -0.28 12.77
N PRO A 528 29.65 -0.68 12.47
CA PRO A 528 30.69 0.26 12.06
C PRO A 528 30.38 0.85 10.68
N ASP A 529 30.94 2.02 10.41
CA ASP A 529 30.84 2.66 9.10
C ASP A 529 31.34 1.72 8.00
N GLY A 530 30.60 1.63 6.89
CA GLY A 530 30.92 0.76 5.77
C GLY A 530 30.58 -0.72 5.95
N ALA A 531 29.98 -1.12 7.08
CA ALA A 531 29.50 -2.50 7.31
C ALA A 531 28.35 -2.89 6.38
N ILE A 532 27.63 -1.94 5.82
CA ILE A 532 26.51 -2.14 4.89
C ILE A 532 26.95 -1.76 3.48
N LYS A 533 26.82 -2.72 2.54
CA LYS A 533 27.11 -2.51 1.12
C LYS A 533 25.87 -2.86 0.30
N VAL A 534 25.20 -1.84 -0.23
CA VAL A 534 24.06 -2.02 -1.16
C VAL A 534 24.60 -2.26 -2.56
N THR A 535 23.98 -3.17 -3.28
CA THR A 535 24.32 -3.50 -4.68
C THR A 535 23.24 -2.98 -5.64
N ASP A 536 23.50 -3.01 -6.95
CA ASP A 536 22.47 -2.64 -7.95
C ASP A 536 21.57 -3.82 -8.36
N VAL A 537 21.68 -4.96 -7.69
CA VAL A 537 20.95 -6.19 -8.04
C VAL A 537 19.63 -6.26 -7.28
N ILE A 538 18.51 -6.27 -8.00
CA ILE A 538 17.16 -6.48 -7.43
C ILE A 538 17.04 -7.92 -6.95
N ILE A 539 16.64 -8.10 -5.69
CA ILE A 539 16.54 -9.43 -5.05
C ILE A 539 15.59 -10.36 -5.80
N ARG A 540 14.40 -9.88 -6.15
CA ARG A 540 13.39 -10.67 -6.87
C ARG A 540 13.90 -11.18 -8.22
N ASP A 541 14.56 -10.32 -8.98
CA ASP A 541 15.08 -10.69 -10.31
C ASP A 541 16.22 -11.71 -10.20
N ALA A 542 17.12 -11.55 -9.23
CA ALA A 542 18.16 -12.53 -8.96
C ALA A 542 17.58 -13.88 -8.49
N MET A 543 16.53 -13.89 -7.68
CA MET A 543 15.83 -15.13 -7.32
C MET A 543 15.16 -15.78 -8.53
N ALA A 544 14.57 -14.99 -9.44
CA ALA A 544 14.02 -15.50 -10.70
C ALA A 544 15.11 -16.17 -11.56
N ASP A 545 16.31 -15.59 -11.64
CA ASP A 545 17.45 -16.17 -12.36
C ASP A 545 17.91 -17.50 -11.75
N VAL A 546 17.95 -17.58 -10.41
CA VAL A 546 18.23 -18.84 -9.70
C VAL A 546 17.19 -19.91 -10.02
N LEU A 547 15.90 -19.54 -10.05
CA LEU A 547 14.81 -20.47 -10.38
C LEU A 547 14.91 -21.00 -11.82
N ARG A 548 15.18 -20.12 -12.81
CA ARG A 548 15.38 -20.52 -14.21
C ARG A 548 16.51 -21.54 -14.38
N GLN A 549 17.53 -21.47 -13.54
CA GLN A 549 18.68 -22.40 -13.56
C GLN A 549 18.36 -23.73 -12.87
N ARG A 550 17.55 -23.71 -11.81
CA ARG A 550 17.24 -24.90 -10.98
C ARG A 550 16.44 -25.96 -11.69
N LYS A 551 15.40 -25.58 -12.41
CA LYS A 551 14.43 -26.48 -13.08
C LYS A 551 13.86 -27.57 -12.17
N GLY A 552 12.71 -28.12 -12.53
CA GLY A 552 12.12 -29.28 -11.85
C GLY A 552 11.04 -28.93 -10.84
N THR A 553 10.63 -29.93 -10.04
CA THR A 553 9.53 -29.82 -9.10
C THR A 553 10.05 -29.55 -7.69
N ILE A 554 9.47 -28.54 -7.03
CA ILE A 554 9.74 -28.15 -5.65
C ILE A 554 8.56 -28.61 -4.76
N ASP A 555 8.88 -29.36 -3.71
CA ASP A 555 7.92 -29.82 -2.71
C ASP A 555 8.03 -28.96 -1.45
N PRO A 556 7.03 -28.12 -1.16
CA PRO A 556 7.06 -27.25 0.03
C PRO A 556 7.14 -27.98 1.36
N ASP A 557 6.59 -29.20 1.44
CA ASP A 557 6.64 -29.99 2.68
C ASP A 557 8.10 -30.34 3.08
N LYS A 558 8.99 -30.41 2.10
CA LYS A 558 10.44 -30.61 2.33
C LYS A 558 11.13 -29.33 2.79
N LEU A 559 10.60 -28.16 2.43
CA LEU A 559 11.17 -26.86 2.83
C LEU A 559 10.78 -26.48 4.25
N TYR A 560 9.63 -26.94 4.73
CA TYR A 560 9.06 -26.55 6.02
C TYR A 560 8.50 -27.74 6.81
N ALA A 561 9.13 -28.91 6.75
CA ALA A 561 8.83 -29.98 7.69
C ALA A 561 9.23 -29.54 9.11
N PRO A 562 8.58 -30.05 10.17
CA PRO A 562 8.98 -29.77 11.56
C PRO A 562 10.47 -30.01 11.86
N SER A 563 11.08 -30.94 11.13
CA SER A 563 12.51 -31.26 11.21
C SER A 563 13.45 -30.23 10.57
N VAL A 564 12.91 -29.34 9.71
CA VAL A 564 13.68 -28.26 9.04
C VAL A 564 13.30 -26.86 9.52
N ARG A 565 12.53 -26.78 10.62
CA ARG A 565 12.18 -25.51 11.27
C ARG A 565 13.46 -24.76 11.66
N ARG A 566 13.52 -23.48 11.29
CA ARG A 566 14.70 -22.60 11.54
C ARG A 566 14.59 -21.84 12.85
N LEU A 567 13.37 -21.55 13.29
CA LEU A 567 13.09 -20.89 14.56
C LEU A 567 12.30 -21.83 15.49
N ASP A 568 12.98 -22.36 16.51
CA ASP A 568 12.37 -23.21 17.55
C ASP A 568 12.27 -22.40 18.86
N TYR A 569 11.06 -21.93 19.20
CA TYR A 569 10.78 -21.17 20.42
C TYR A 569 9.48 -21.63 21.07
N GLU A 570 9.36 -21.40 22.37
CA GLU A 570 8.19 -21.77 23.16
C GLU A 570 7.13 -20.67 23.14
N GLY A 571 5.85 -21.08 23.07
CA GLY A 571 4.72 -20.16 23.12
C GLY A 571 4.49 -19.40 21.82
N ALA A 572 3.95 -18.20 21.93
CA ALA A 572 3.69 -17.26 20.85
C ALA A 572 4.61 -16.03 20.96
N ARG A 573 4.82 -15.35 19.84
CA ARG A 573 5.51 -14.05 19.83
C ARG A 573 4.54 -12.93 20.27
N PRO A 574 4.98 -11.91 21.01
CA PRO A 574 6.33 -11.77 21.62
C PRO A 574 6.61 -12.84 22.68
N VAL A 575 7.86 -13.39 22.67
CA VAL A 575 8.30 -14.33 23.69
C VAL A 575 8.65 -13.56 24.96
N GLU A 576 7.82 -13.71 25.99
CA GLU A 576 7.99 -13.06 27.30
C GLU A 576 8.54 -14.09 28.30
N CYS A 577 9.72 -13.82 28.87
CA CYS A 577 10.31 -14.62 29.93
C CYS A 577 10.02 -13.97 31.28
N GLY A 578 9.71 -14.80 32.31
CA GLY A 578 9.37 -14.30 33.64
C GLY A 578 7.92 -13.88 33.87
N ALA A 579 7.10 -13.81 32.82
CA ALA A 579 5.65 -13.63 32.98
C ALA A 579 4.97 -14.97 33.27
N PRO A 580 3.96 -15.04 34.18
CA PRO A 580 3.18 -16.26 34.36
C PRO A 580 2.54 -16.64 33.02
N PRO A 581 2.46 -17.95 32.68
CA PRO A 581 1.89 -18.37 31.40
C PRO A 581 0.46 -17.83 31.29
N LYS A 582 0.23 -16.98 30.27
CA LYS A 582 -1.14 -16.56 29.90
C LYS A 582 -1.92 -17.83 29.63
N ALA A 583 -2.99 -18.07 30.41
CA ALA A 583 -3.85 -19.24 30.25
C ALA A 583 -4.20 -19.37 28.77
N GLY A 584 -3.78 -20.47 28.15
CA GLY A 584 -3.84 -20.68 26.73
C GLY A 584 -5.27 -20.56 26.23
N LYS A 585 -5.55 -19.53 25.45
CA LYS A 585 -6.67 -19.62 24.51
C LYS A 585 -6.32 -20.71 23.50
N PRO A 586 -7.25 -21.64 23.20
CA PRO A 586 -7.00 -22.64 22.19
C PRO A 586 -6.62 -21.94 20.87
N ARG A 587 -5.59 -22.48 20.22
CA ARG A 587 -5.19 -22.06 18.87
C ARG A 587 -6.43 -22.08 17.99
N ALA A 588 -6.97 -20.91 17.65
CA ALA A 588 -7.71 -20.77 16.42
C ALA A 588 -6.66 -20.84 15.30
N GLU A 589 -6.75 -21.85 14.47
CA GLU A 589 -6.03 -21.94 13.22
C GLU A 589 -6.32 -20.63 12.48
N ALA A 590 -5.30 -19.80 12.30
CA ALA A 590 -5.38 -18.61 11.49
C ALA A 590 -5.46 -19.08 10.04
N ASN A 591 -6.67 -19.16 9.53
CA ASN A 591 -6.93 -19.09 8.09
C ASN A 591 -6.85 -17.60 7.73
N GLU A 592 -5.71 -17.17 7.20
CA GLU A 592 -5.50 -15.95 6.42
C GLU A 592 -5.23 -16.30 4.96
#